data_ae8d6a52030312a4130c84b0da80cec8
#
_entry.id   ae8d6a52030312a4130c84b0da80cec8
#
_cell.length_a   1.000
_cell.length_b   1.000
_cell.length_c   1.000
_cell.angle_alpha   90.00
_cell.angle_beta   90.00
_cell.angle_gamma   90.00
#
_symmetry.space_group_name_H-M   'P 1'
#
loop_
_entity.id
_entity.type
_entity.pdbx_description
1 polymer ?
#
loop_
_entity_poly.entity_id
_entity_poly.type
_entity_poly.pdbx_seq_one_letter_code
_entity_poly.pdbx_strand_id
1 'polypeptide(L)'
;MKVLAGDIGGTKTLLQIADYQQGDKKGQVIFEQRYESERYPDFTVMLKEFIQAAGWAAGRHINAACFGVAGPVEQNPSGQSVKVTNLPWQLDTKTLGVELGFDKILLINDFQAVGYGIEALAREDLVDLQDRPPVPQAPRLVVGAGTGLGIALLVSRPGGYDVLPSEGGHAGFAPSDTLQVALLEYLIKRFGRAGYEKILCGPGLVNIYEFLRSRSRVANDALPQRLVQNNDLPTAITMLALSGMDKTAQVAVDLFIAIYGGYAGNLALVTLPYGGVYIAGGIAPKLIERINAGGFIRAFINKGAMSHLLEKMPVRVVMNPKVGLMGAALAAARL
;
A
#
# COMPACT_ATOMS: atom_id res chain seq x y z
N MET A 1 1.24 1.25 -27.55
CA MET A 1 1.16 2.67 -27.17
C MET A 1 2.16 2.96 -26.05
N LYS A 2 2.81 4.13 -26.09
CA LYS A 2 3.79 4.49 -25.08
C LYS A 2 3.16 5.28 -23.96
N VAL A 3 3.40 4.85 -22.73
CA VAL A 3 2.84 5.47 -21.54
C VAL A 3 3.93 5.91 -20.57
N LEU A 4 3.66 6.98 -19.85
CA LEU A 4 4.45 7.44 -18.72
C LEU A 4 3.72 7.11 -17.42
N ALA A 5 4.41 6.49 -16.50
CA ALA A 5 3.87 6.15 -15.19
C ALA A 5 4.74 6.70 -14.07
N GLY A 6 4.12 7.07 -12.97
CA GLY A 6 4.81 7.46 -11.75
C GLY A 6 4.17 6.88 -10.50
N ASP A 7 5.02 6.47 -9.56
CA ASP A 7 4.66 6.15 -8.17
C ASP A 7 5.32 7.20 -7.29
N ILE A 8 4.50 8.16 -6.81
CA ILE A 8 4.94 9.40 -6.16
C ILE A 8 4.71 9.30 -4.65
N GLY A 9 5.76 9.00 -3.92
CA GLY A 9 5.76 9.00 -2.47
C GLY A 9 6.51 10.18 -1.86
N GLY A 10 6.30 10.43 -0.57
CA GLY A 10 6.93 11.54 0.15
C GLY A 10 8.45 11.51 0.15
N THR A 11 9.08 10.33 0.23
CA THR A 11 10.54 10.19 0.28
C THR A 11 11.14 9.85 -1.07
N LYS A 12 10.46 9.06 -1.88
CA LYS A 12 10.96 8.57 -3.17
C LYS A 12 9.85 8.58 -4.22
N THR A 13 10.26 8.88 -5.46
CA THR A 13 9.42 8.79 -6.65
C THR A 13 10.06 7.84 -7.65
N LEU A 14 9.26 6.93 -8.21
CA LEU A 14 9.64 6.08 -9.33
C LEU A 14 8.92 6.56 -10.57
N LEU A 15 9.66 6.76 -11.67
CA LEU A 15 9.11 7.13 -12.97
C LEU A 15 9.48 6.08 -14.02
N GLN A 16 8.56 5.77 -14.93
CA GLN A 16 8.75 4.75 -15.95
C GLN A 16 8.10 5.15 -17.28
N ILE A 17 8.77 4.89 -18.39
CA ILE A 17 8.18 4.86 -19.72
C ILE A 17 8.09 3.40 -20.15
N ALA A 18 6.90 2.98 -20.59
CA ALA A 18 6.65 1.61 -21.05
C ALA A 18 5.86 1.61 -22.36
N ASP A 19 6.04 0.55 -23.17
CA ASP A 19 5.27 0.29 -24.40
C ASP A 19 4.27 -0.83 -24.14
N TYR A 20 3.00 -0.56 -24.45
CA TYR A 20 1.88 -1.49 -24.31
C TYR A 20 1.31 -1.85 -25.67
N GLN A 21 1.06 -3.13 -25.91
CA GLN A 21 0.22 -3.59 -27.01
C GLN A 21 -1.24 -3.66 -26.54
N GLN A 22 -2.15 -3.72 -27.50
CA GLN A 22 -3.58 -3.82 -27.18
C GLN A 22 -3.88 -5.10 -26.39
N GLY A 23 -4.49 -4.96 -25.22
CA GLY A 23 -4.83 -6.07 -24.33
C GLY A 23 -3.75 -6.49 -23.33
N ASP A 24 -2.57 -5.91 -23.41
CA ASP A 24 -1.50 -6.19 -22.45
C ASP A 24 -1.90 -5.73 -21.03
N LYS A 25 -1.58 -6.55 -20.05
CA LYS A 25 -1.65 -6.19 -18.64
C LYS A 25 -0.31 -5.67 -18.09
N LYS A 26 0.78 -5.94 -18.80
CA LYS A 26 2.13 -5.52 -18.45
C LYS A 26 2.86 -5.06 -19.71
N GLY A 27 3.28 -3.80 -19.74
CA GLY A 27 4.03 -3.24 -20.86
C GLY A 27 5.52 -3.59 -20.80
N GLN A 28 6.18 -3.43 -21.95
CA GLN A 28 7.64 -3.51 -22.02
C GLN A 28 8.24 -2.20 -21.49
N VAL A 29 9.04 -2.27 -20.42
CA VAL A 29 9.73 -1.12 -19.86
C VAL A 29 10.80 -0.63 -20.83
N ILE A 30 10.73 0.65 -21.22
CA ILE A 30 11.71 1.32 -22.07
C ILE A 30 12.75 2.03 -21.21
N PHE A 31 12.30 2.77 -20.20
CA PHE A 31 13.17 3.52 -19.29
C PHE A 31 12.50 3.62 -17.93
N GLU A 32 13.29 3.50 -16.86
CA GLU A 32 12.84 3.62 -15.48
C GLU A 32 13.92 4.29 -14.66
N GLN A 33 13.52 5.22 -13.78
CA GLN A 33 14.44 5.88 -12.86
C GLN A 33 13.77 6.17 -11.52
N ARG A 34 14.56 6.05 -10.46
CA ARG A 34 14.19 6.40 -9.09
C ARG A 34 14.80 7.74 -8.71
N TYR A 35 13.99 8.55 -8.04
CA TYR A 35 14.36 9.85 -7.50
C TYR A 35 14.11 9.93 -5.99
N GLU A 36 14.92 10.71 -5.30
CA GLU A 36 14.69 11.16 -3.93
C GLU A 36 13.79 12.40 -3.99
N SER A 37 12.51 12.26 -3.59
CA SER A 37 11.50 13.30 -3.80
C SER A 37 11.87 14.64 -3.17
N GLU A 38 12.44 14.62 -1.97
CA GLU A 38 12.81 15.84 -1.21
C GLU A 38 13.91 16.70 -1.87
N ARG A 39 14.64 16.16 -2.85
CA ARG A 39 15.68 16.91 -3.58
C ARG A 39 15.12 17.85 -4.65
N TYR A 40 13.82 17.74 -4.94
CA TYR A 40 13.20 18.51 -6.01
C TYR A 40 12.20 19.51 -5.43
N PRO A 41 12.20 20.78 -5.92
CA PRO A 41 11.28 21.80 -5.44
C PRO A 41 9.83 21.49 -5.81
N ASP A 42 9.63 20.84 -6.97
CA ASP A 42 8.34 20.41 -7.47
C ASP A 42 8.47 19.19 -8.40
N PHE A 43 7.33 18.58 -8.70
CA PHE A 43 7.27 17.38 -9.54
C PHE A 43 7.63 17.67 -11.02
N THR A 44 7.32 18.84 -11.53
CA THR A 44 7.55 19.18 -12.95
C THR A 44 9.03 19.26 -13.27
N VAL A 45 9.85 19.79 -12.35
CA VAL A 45 11.31 19.83 -12.50
C VAL A 45 11.87 18.40 -12.58
N MET A 46 11.46 17.51 -11.66
CA MET A 46 11.87 16.10 -11.68
C MET A 46 11.45 15.41 -12.99
N LEU A 47 10.22 15.66 -13.44
CA LEU A 47 9.69 15.00 -14.63
C LEU A 47 10.38 15.48 -15.92
N LYS A 48 10.76 16.75 -16.01
CA LYS A 48 11.56 17.27 -17.13
C LYS A 48 12.95 16.62 -17.16
N GLU A 49 13.61 16.48 -16.01
CA GLU A 49 14.88 15.76 -15.90
C GLU A 49 14.75 14.29 -16.33
N PHE A 50 13.70 13.60 -15.88
CA PHE A 50 13.42 12.22 -16.28
C PHE A 50 13.23 12.08 -17.80
N ILE A 51 12.45 12.95 -18.42
CA ILE A 51 12.20 12.95 -19.87
C ILE A 51 13.51 13.17 -20.64
N GLN A 52 14.35 14.09 -20.17
CA GLN A 52 15.67 14.35 -20.75
C GLN A 52 16.60 13.14 -20.59
N ALA A 53 16.68 12.54 -19.40
CA ALA A 53 17.49 11.35 -19.13
C ALA A 53 17.07 10.13 -19.95
N ALA A 54 15.77 9.99 -20.23
CA ALA A 54 15.22 8.95 -21.10
C ALA A 54 15.60 9.16 -22.60
N GLY A 55 16.27 10.26 -22.95
CA GLY A 55 16.53 10.61 -24.34
C GLY A 55 15.25 10.82 -25.16
N TRP A 56 14.17 11.26 -24.46
CA TRP A 56 12.87 11.47 -25.09
C TRP A 56 12.87 12.86 -25.75
N ALA A 57 13.49 12.94 -26.95
CA ALA A 57 13.59 14.17 -27.72
C ALA A 57 12.24 14.65 -28.23
N ALA A 58 12.14 15.94 -28.54
CA ALA A 58 10.98 16.53 -29.23
C ALA A 58 10.65 15.71 -30.50
N GLY A 59 9.40 15.22 -30.59
CA GLY A 59 8.93 14.36 -31.69
C GLY A 59 8.67 12.89 -31.34
N ARG A 60 9.10 12.42 -30.16
CA ARG A 60 8.64 11.14 -29.64
C ARG A 60 7.37 11.39 -28.80
N HIS A 61 6.29 10.68 -29.15
CA HIS A 61 5.00 10.90 -28.51
C HIS A 61 4.78 9.92 -27.33
N ILE A 62 4.39 10.44 -26.17
CA ILE A 62 3.82 9.69 -25.05
C ILE A 62 2.31 9.84 -25.16
N ASN A 63 1.61 8.72 -25.31
CA ASN A 63 0.17 8.71 -25.58
C ASN A 63 -0.68 9.05 -24.37
N ALA A 64 -0.22 8.64 -23.17
CA ALA A 64 -0.91 8.89 -21.93
C ALA A 64 0.05 8.84 -20.74
N ALA A 65 -0.30 9.53 -19.66
CA ALA A 65 0.43 9.48 -18.40
C ALA A 65 -0.52 9.17 -17.23
N CYS A 66 -0.03 8.42 -16.25
CA CYS A 66 -0.74 8.22 -14.98
C CYS A 66 0.23 8.26 -13.82
N PHE A 67 -0.14 9.00 -12.78
CA PHE A 67 0.65 9.14 -11.58
C PHE A 67 -0.15 8.68 -10.35
N GLY A 68 0.35 7.63 -9.67
CA GLY A 68 -0.09 7.21 -8.34
C GLY A 68 0.54 8.14 -7.31
N VAL A 69 -0.27 8.82 -6.52
CA VAL A 69 0.18 9.89 -5.63
C VAL A 69 -0.30 9.63 -4.21
N ALA A 70 0.61 9.75 -3.25
CA ALA A 70 0.25 9.71 -1.83
C ALA A 70 -0.56 10.96 -1.46
N GLY A 71 -1.87 10.81 -1.39
CA GLY A 71 -2.82 11.89 -1.06
C GLY A 71 -4.19 11.71 -1.72
N PRO A 72 -5.20 12.45 -1.24
CA PRO A 72 -6.52 12.45 -1.85
C PRO A 72 -6.51 13.22 -3.17
N VAL A 73 -6.99 12.60 -4.24
CA VAL A 73 -7.14 13.22 -5.56
C VAL A 73 -8.50 13.93 -5.63
N GLU A 74 -8.47 15.22 -5.90
CA GLU A 74 -9.66 16.05 -6.04
C GLU A 74 -10.05 16.19 -7.51
N GLN A 75 -11.35 16.09 -7.79
CA GLN A 75 -11.93 16.39 -9.10
C GLN A 75 -12.35 17.86 -9.12
N ASN A 76 -11.96 18.60 -10.14
CA ASN A 76 -12.35 19.98 -10.33
C ASN A 76 -12.78 20.23 -11.79
N PRO A 77 -13.45 21.34 -12.11
CA PRO A 77 -13.93 21.60 -13.47
C PRO A 77 -12.83 21.64 -14.55
N SER A 78 -11.58 21.83 -14.16
CA SER A 78 -10.43 21.90 -15.09
C SER A 78 -9.67 20.58 -15.21
N GLY A 79 -10.03 19.54 -14.42
CA GLY A 79 -9.34 18.27 -14.39
C GLY A 79 -9.19 17.71 -12.98
N GLN A 80 -8.02 17.16 -12.67
CA GLN A 80 -7.70 16.59 -11.36
C GLN A 80 -6.55 17.34 -10.72
N SER A 81 -6.60 17.46 -9.40
CA SER A 81 -5.48 17.98 -8.61
C SER A 81 -5.23 17.14 -7.36
N VAL A 82 -4.00 17.19 -6.86
CA VAL A 82 -3.60 16.54 -5.61
C VAL A 82 -2.48 17.32 -4.93
N LYS A 83 -2.59 17.48 -3.61
CA LYS A 83 -1.48 17.91 -2.77
C LYS A 83 -0.78 16.66 -2.24
N VAL A 84 0.50 16.52 -2.55
CA VAL A 84 1.28 15.35 -2.14
C VAL A 84 1.50 15.35 -0.64
N THR A 85 1.19 14.25 0.03
CA THR A 85 1.40 14.10 1.47
C THR A 85 2.90 14.15 1.79
N ASN A 86 3.28 14.95 2.78
CA ASN A 86 4.66 15.18 3.23
C ASN A 86 5.61 15.83 2.21
N LEU A 87 5.09 16.41 1.15
CA LEU A 87 5.86 17.22 0.19
C LEU A 87 5.13 18.55 -0.08
N PRO A 88 5.86 19.60 -0.46
CA PRO A 88 5.23 20.88 -0.83
C PRO A 88 4.56 20.86 -2.21
N TRP A 89 4.57 19.71 -2.89
CA TRP A 89 4.13 19.58 -4.27
C TRP A 89 2.61 19.60 -4.40
N GLN A 90 2.16 20.33 -5.42
CA GLN A 90 0.80 20.27 -5.89
C GLN A 90 0.82 19.88 -7.38
N LEU A 91 0.17 18.76 -7.70
CA LEU A 91 0.02 18.28 -9.07
C LEU A 91 -1.35 18.67 -9.58
N ASP A 92 -1.40 19.12 -10.82
CA ASP A 92 -2.62 19.47 -11.54
C ASP A 92 -2.52 18.98 -12.99
N THR A 93 -3.54 18.23 -13.46
CA THR A 93 -3.49 17.59 -14.78
C THR A 93 -3.45 18.57 -15.93
N LYS A 94 -4.10 19.75 -15.79
CA LYS A 94 -4.09 20.79 -16.83
C LYS A 94 -2.71 21.42 -16.95
N THR A 95 -2.11 21.78 -15.81
CA THR A 95 -0.77 22.37 -15.77
C THR A 95 0.27 21.41 -16.35
N LEU A 96 0.24 20.13 -15.92
CA LEU A 96 1.13 19.10 -16.44
C LEU A 96 0.93 18.88 -17.96
N GLY A 97 -0.31 18.88 -18.44
CA GLY A 97 -0.63 18.74 -19.86
C GLY A 97 -0.05 19.87 -20.70
N VAL A 98 -0.23 21.11 -20.26
CA VAL A 98 0.30 22.30 -20.97
C VAL A 98 1.84 22.31 -20.98
N GLU A 99 2.47 22.06 -19.82
CA GLU A 99 3.93 22.14 -19.70
C GLU A 99 4.69 21.02 -20.40
N LEU A 100 4.08 19.84 -20.52
CA LEU A 100 4.74 18.62 -20.98
C LEU A 100 4.20 18.12 -22.33
N GLY A 101 3.12 18.72 -22.82
CA GLY A 101 2.52 18.33 -24.09
C GLY A 101 1.82 16.97 -24.07
N PHE A 102 1.23 16.59 -22.93
CA PHE A 102 0.49 15.34 -22.80
C PHE A 102 -1.01 15.58 -22.94
N ASP A 103 -1.67 14.84 -23.84
CA ASP A 103 -3.10 14.97 -24.07
C ASP A 103 -3.94 14.27 -22.99
N LYS A 104 -3.43 13.17 -22.45
CA LYS A 104 -4.14 12.32 -21.48
C LYS A 104 -3.30 12.14 -20.23
N ILE A 105 -3.76 12.71 -19.13
CA ILE A 105 -3.12 12.58 -17.82
C ILE A 105 -4.18 12.16 -16.81
N LEU A 106 -3.82 11.16 -15.99
CA LEU A 106 -4.63 10.68 -14.88
C LEU A 106 -3.83 10.78 -13.57
N LEU A 107 -4.43 11.37 -12.55
CA LEU A 107 -3.95 11.28 -11.18
C LEU A 107 -4.81 10.28 -10.43
N ILE A 108 -4.18 9.34 -9.73
CA ILE A 108 -4.85 8.37 -8.88
C ILE A 108 -4.17 8.33 -7.51
N ASN A 109 -4.91 7.91 -6.49
CA ASN A 109 -4.30 7.65 -5.19
C ASN A 109 -3.25 6.52 -5.33
N ASP A 110 -2.19 6.54 -4.51
CA ASP A 110 -1.11 5.55 -4.53
C ASP A 110 -1.63 4.11 -4.33
N PHE A 111 -2.62 3.93 -3.44
CA PHE A 111 -3.22 2.62 -3.22
C PHE A 111 -4.19 2.20 -4.33
N GLN A 112 -4.81 3.15 -5.01
CA GLN A 112 -5.55 2.88 -6.25
C GLN A 112 -4.60 2.39 -7.34
N ALA A 113 -3.40 2.96 -7.45
CA ALA A 113 -2.35 2.46 -8.34
C ALA A 113 -1.95 1.01 -7.99
N VAL A 114 -1.74 0.70 -6.70
CA VAL A 114 -1.50 -0.69 -6.26
C VAL A 114 -2.64 -1.61 -6.71
N GLY A 115 -3.90 -1.18 -6.60
CA GLY A 115 -5.06 -1.95 -7.05
C GLY A 115 -4.99 -2.31 -8.54
N TYR A 116 -4.72 -1.35 -9.43
CA TYR A 116 -4.51 -1.62 -10.85
C TYR A 116 -3.33 -2.57 -11.08
N GLY A 117 -2.27 -2.43 -10.30
CA GLY A 117 -1.07 -3.26 -10.38
C GLY A 117 -1.31 -4.75 -10.13
N ILE A 118 -2.34 -5.10 -9.34
CA ILE A 118 -2.69 -6.50 -9.07
C ILE A 118 -2.96 -7.29 -10.36
N GLU A 119 -3.48 -6.63 -11.40
CA GLU A 119 -3.75 -7.30 -12.69
C GLU A 119 -2.48 -7.55 -13.52
N ALA A 120 -1.39 -6.81 -13.24
CA ALA A 120 -0.12 -6.89 -13.94
C ALA A 120 0.91 -7.82 -13.25
N LEU A 121 0.59 -8.34 -12.05
CA LEU A 121 1.48 -9.22 -11.31
C LEU A 121 1.57 -10.60 -11.95
N ALA A 122 2.78 -11.15 -11.97
CA ALA A 122 3.04 -12.54 -12.28
C ALA A 122 2.85 -13.44 -11.05
N ARG A 123 2.81 -14.76 -11.25
CA ARG A 123 2.59 -15.70 -10.14
C ARG A 123 3.72 -15.66 -9.11
N GLU A 124 4.94 -15.46 -9.56
CA GLU A 124 6.15 -15.34 -8.73
C GLU A 124 6.17 -14.06 -7.87
N ASP A 125 5.37 -13.05 -8.21
CA ASP A 125 5.21 -11.84 -7.42
C ASP A 125 4.31 -12.04 -6.18
N LEU A 126 3.75 -13.25 -6.00
CA LEU A 126 2.74 -13.54 -4.99
C LEU A 126 3.14 -14.73 -4.11
N VAL A 127 2.89 -14.60 -2.81
CA VAL A 127 2.96 -15.71 -1.83
C VAL A 127 1.57 -15.99 -1.29
N ASP A 128 1.10 -17.24 -1.43
CA ASP A 128 -0.21 -17.64 -0.91
C ASP A 128 -0.15 -17.81 0.61
N LEU A 129 -1.05 -17.13 1.32
CA LEU A 129 -1.35 -17.39 2.73
C LEU A 129 -2.53 -18.35 2.87
N GLN A 130 -3.46 -18.28 1.95
CA GLN A 130 -4.57 -19.21 1.79
C GLN A 130 -4.76 -19.51 0.32
N ASP A 131 -4.32 -20.69 -0.10
CA ASP A 131 -4.44 -21.15 -1.48
C ASP A 131 -5.86 -21.65 -1.76
N ARG A 132 -6.58 -20.84 -2.53
CA ARG A 132 -7.93 -21.12 -3.03
C ARG A 132 -8.03 -20.62 -4.47
N PRO A 133 -8.80 -21.29 -5.33
CA PRO A 133 -9.04 -20.81 -6.68
C PRO A 133 -9.83 -19.49 -6.62
N PRO A 134 -9.36 -18.42 -7.30
CA PRO A 134 -10.13 -17.19 -7.39
C PRO A 134 -11.36 -17.40 -8.26
N VAL A 135 -12.50 -16.84 -7.82
CA VAL A 135 -13.72 -16.81 -8.63
C VAL A 135 -13.54 -15.74 -9.73
N PRO A 136 -13.64 -16.10 -11.02
CA PRO A 136 -13.53 -15.13 -12.10
C PRO A 136 -14.54 -13.99 -11.96
N GLN A 137 -14.11 -12.77 -12.26
CA GLN A 137 -14.95 -11.56 -12.21
C GLN A 137 -15.54 -11.19 -10.83
N ALA A 138 -15.23 -11.95 -9.78
CA ALA A 138 -15.61 -11.57 -8.43
C ALA A 138 -14.78 -10.37 -7.95
N PRO A 139 -15.28 -9.56 -7.00
CA PRO A 139 -14.51 -8.46 -6.41
C PRO A 139 -13.16 -8.93 -5.85
N ARG A 140 -12.19 -8.01 -5.86
CA ARG A 140 -10.88 -8.19 -5.21
C ARG A 140 -10.67 -7.10 -4.18
N LEU A 141 -9.96 -7.41 -3.12
CA LEU A 141 -9.61 -6.48 -2.05
C LEU A 141 -8.09 -6.36 -1.97
N VAL A 142 -7.59 -5.13 -1.87
CA VAL A 142 -6.19 -4.85 -1.58
C VAL A 142 -6.11 -4.11 -0.26
N VAL A 143 -5.28 -4.61 0.65
CA VAL A 143 -5.00 -3.98 1.95
C VAL A 143 -3.50 -3.93 2.14
N GLY A 144 -2.93 -2.79 2.51
CA GLY A 144 -1.48 -2.70 2.60
C GLY A 144 -0.97 -1.78 3.69
N ALA A 145 -0.14 -2.36 4.53
CA ALA A 145 0.56 -1.65 5.59
C ALA A 145 1.95 -1.20 5.11
N GLY A 146 2.22 0.10 5.28
CA GLY A 146 3.47 0.76 4.97
C GLY A 146 3.76 1.89 5.94
N THR A 147 4.00 3.10 5.44
CA THR A 147 4.03 4.34 6.24
C THR A 147 2.63 4.64 6.81
N GLY A 148 1.58 4.36 6.03
CA GLY A 148 0.17 4.37 6.40
C GLY A 148 -0.49 3.02 6.14
N LEU A 149 -1.82 3.01 6.13
CA LEU A 149 -2.65 1.84 5.85
C LEU A 149 -3.59 2.13 4.68
N GLY A 150 -3.24 1.63 3.49
CA GLY A 150 -4.02 1.82 2.28
C GLY A 150 -4.98 0.67 2.01
N ILE A 151 -6.10 0.99 1.36
CA ILE A 151 -7.13 0.03 0.98
C ILE A 151 -7.67 0.40 -0.40
N ALA A 152 -7.90 -0.61 -1.24
CA ALA A 152 -8.59 -0.45 -2.51
C ALA A 152 -9.51 -1.65 -2.77
N LEU A 153 -10.66 -1.39 -3.35
CA LEU A 153 -11.60 -2.40 -3.80
C LEU A 153 -11.60 -2.44 -5.33
N LEU A 154 -11.49 -3.64 -5.90
CA LEU A 154 -11.54 -3.85 -7.32
C LEU A 154 -12.87 -4.49 -7.70
N VAL A 155 -13.61 -3.82 -8.58
CA VAL A 155 -14.91 -4.28 -9.09
C VAL A 155 -14.73 -4.66 -10.56
N SER A 156 -15.16 -5.86 -10.93
CA SER A 156 -15.03 -6.36 -12.30
C SER A 156 -15.84 -5.54 -13.29
N ARG A 157 -15.26 -5.28 -14.45
CA ARG A 157 -15.92 -4.72 -15.64
C ARG A 157 -15.44 -5.41 -16.91
N PRO A 158 -16.11 -5.19 -18.07
CA PRO A 158 -15.58 -5.65 -19.35
C PRO A 158 -14.15 -5.12 -19.57
N GLY A 159 -13.20 -6.02 -19.83
CA GLY A 159 -11.80 -5.68 -20.08
C GLY A 159 -10.90 -5.56 -18.82
N GLY A 160 -11.42 -5.77 -17.61
CA GLY A 160 -10.58 -5.74 -16.39
C GLY A 160 -11.33 -5.38 -15.12
N TYR A 161 -10.71 -4.55 -14.29
CA TYR A 161 -11.27 -4.09 -13.03
C TYR A 161 -11.21 -2.57 -12.93
N ASP A 162 -12.27 -1.99 -12.40
CA ASP A 162 -12.25 -0.63 -11.86
C ASP A 162 -11.75 -0.68 -10.42
N VAL A 163 -10.87 0.25 -10.08
CA VAL A 163 -10.30 0.34 -8.74
C VAL A 163 -10.92 1.51 -7.99
N LEU A 164 -11.65 1.19 -6.94
CA LEU A 164 -12.28 2.17 -6.05
C LEU A 164 -11.31 2.48 -4.90
N PRO A 165 -10.89 3.76 -4.72
CA PRO A 165 -10.08 4.18 -3.59
C PRO A 165 -10.89 4.11 -2.29
N SER A 166 -10.20 3.96 -1.16
CA SER A 166 -10.84 3.91 0.15
C SER A 166 -9.95 4.50 1.23
N GLU A 167 -10.53 5.28 2.12
CA GLU A 167 -9.91 5.75 3.36
C GLU A 167 -10.23 4.83 4.56
N GLY A 168 -10.53 3.57 4.30
CA GLY A 168 -10.83 2.57 5.32
C GLY A 168 -9.73 2.39 6.36
N GLY A 169 -8.46 2.69 6.04
CA GLY A 169 -7.36 2.72 7.03
C GLY A 169 -7.68 3.55 8.27
N HIS A 170 -8.50 4.58 8.12
CA HIS A 170 -8.96 5.44 9.22
C HIS A 170 -10.22 4.95 9.92
N ALA A 171 -10.78 3.80 9.55
CA ALA A 171 -11.91 3.19 10.27
C ALA A 171 -11.52 2.89 11.73
N GLY A 172 -12.52 2.95 12.63
CA GLY A 172 -12.31 2.70 14.06
C GLY A 172 -11.80 1.29 14.31
N PHE A 173 -10.81 1.16 15.20
CA PHE A 173 -10.27 -0.15 15.59
C PHE A 173 -11.32 -0.96 16.35
N ALA A 174 -11.59 -2.17 15.91
CA ALA A 174 -12.48 -3.14 16.53
C ALA A 174 -11.66 -4.27 17.16
N PRO A 175 -11.44 -4.29 18.48
CA PRO A 175 -10.68 -5.32 19.17
C PRO A 175 -11.42 -6.66 19.18
N SER A 176 -10.68 -7.78 19.09
CA SER A 176 -11.22 -9.14 19.06
C SER A 176 -10.93 -9.97 20.32
N ASP A 177 -10.10 -9.46 21.23
CA ASP A 177 -9.74 -10.08 22.51
C ASP A 177 -9.42 -9.04 23.58
N THR A 178 -9.20 -9.49 24.82
CA THR A 178 -8.95 -8.60 25.98
C THR A 178 -7.65 -7.81 25.86
N LEU A 179 -6.62 -8.35 25.22
CA LEU A 179 -5.36 -7.62 24.98
C LEU A 179 -5.56 -6.48 24.01
N GLN A 180 -6.33 -6.71 22.96
CA GLN A 180 -6.68 -5.70 21.97
C GLN A 180 -7.64 -4.63 22.54
N VAL A 181 -8.53 -4.99 23.47
CA VAL A 181 -9.33 -4.00 24.23
C VAL A 181 -8.42 -3.07 25.03
N ALA A 182 -7.45 -3.62 25.75
CA ALA A 182 -6.50 -2.82 26.49
C ALA A 182 -5.60 -1.94 25.59
N LEU A 183 -5.25 -2.43 24.39
CA LEU A 183 -4.55 -1.63 23.38
C LEU A 183 -5.44 -0.48 22.89
N LEU A 184 -6.73 -0.72 22.64
CA LEU A 184 -7.69 0.32 22.24
C LEU A 184 -7.75 1.43 23.30
N GLU A 185 -7.90 1.07 24.58
CA GLU A 185 -7.92 2.04 25.68
C GLU A 185 -6.63 2.87 25.75
N TYR A 186 -5.47 2.22 25.59
CA TYR A 186 -4.17 2.91 25.55
C TYR A 186 -4.10 3.92 24.39
N LEU A 187 -4.55 3.53 23.20
CA LEU A 187 -4.52 4.39 22.03
C LEU A 187 -5.52 5.56 22.13
N ILE A 188 -6.72 5.32 22.67
CA ILE A 188 -7.70 6.38 22.92
C ILE A 188 -7.14 7.40 23.90
N LYS A 189 -6.51 6.96 24.99
CA LYS A 189 -5.87 7.84 25.97
C LYS A 189 -4.76 8.70 25.35
N ARG A 190 -4.02 8.15 24.37
CA ARG A 190 -2.88 8.81 23.73
C ARG A 190 -3.30 9.76 22.60
N PHE A 191 -4.28 9.38 21.79
CA PHE A 191 -4.64 10.04 20.54
C PHE A 191 -6.07 10.58 20.48
N GLY A 192 -6.88 10.38 21.50
CA GLY A 192 -8.31 10.72 21.52
C GLY A 192 -9.18 9.74 20.74
N ARG A 193 -8.64 9.19 19.64
CA ARG A 193 -9.31 8.21 18.76
C ARG A 193 -8.33 7.16 18.27
N ALA A 194 -8.76 5.90 18.20
CA ALA A 194 -7.98 4.80 17.64
C ALA A 194 -8.60 4.32 16.30
N GLY A 195 -7.95 4.66 15.21
CA GLY A 195 -8.19 4.07 13.90
C GLY A 195 -7.21 2.94 13.62
N TYR A 196 -7.53 2.08 12.64
CA TYR A 196 -6.65 0.97 12.28
C TYR A 196 -5.24 1.42 11.85
N GLU A 197 -5.09 2.55 11.18
CA GLU A 197 -3.78 3.08 10.79
C GLU A 197 -2.88 3.40 12.00
N LYS A 198 -3.44 3.74 13.18
CA LYS A 198 -2.65 3.91 14.40
C LYS A 198 -2.01 2.62 14.91
N ILE A 199 -2.33 1.49 14.26
CA ILE A 199 -1.88 0.14 14.63
C ILE A 199 -1.17 -0.53 13.43
N LEU A 200 -1.78 -0.49 12.24
CA LEU A 200 -1.36 -1.25 11.08
C LEU A 200 -0.52 -0.42 10.10
N CYS A 201 0.55 0.15 10.61
CA CYS A 201 1.59 0.84 9.81
C CYS A 201 2.91 0.82 10.58
N GLY A 202 3.99 1.36 10.02
CA GLY A 202 5.28 1.44 10.72
C GLY A 202 5.17 2.12 12.10
N PRO A 203 4.69 3.38 12.20
CA PRO A 203 4.42 4.03 13.49
C PRO A 203 3.46 3.25 14.39
N GLY A 204 2.50 2.52 13.81
CA GLY A 204 1.56 1.68 14.54
C GLY A 204 2.22 0.49 15.26
N LEU A 205 3.21 -0.13 14.63
CA LEU A 205 4.01 -1.18 15.26
C LEU A 205 4.77 -0.64 16.48
N VAL A 206 5.27 0.61 16.43
CA VAL A 206 5.87 1.28 17.57
C VAL A 206 4.84 1.49 18.69
N ASN A 207 3.62 1.93 18.36
CA ASN A 207 2.55 2.10 19.35
C ASN A 207 2.21 0.77 20.06
N ILE A 208 2.16 -0.35 19.35
CA ILE A 208 1.95 -1.67 19.95
C ILE A 208 3.11 -2.03 20.88
N TYR A 209 4.35 -1.83 20.44
CA TYR A 209 5.55 -2.15 21.23
C TYR A 209 5.60 -1.34 22.52
N GLU A 210 5.36 -0.03 22.46
CA GLU A 210 5.30 0.86 23.63
C GLU A 210 4.16 0.48 24.58
N PHE A 211 2.99 0.13 24.05
CA PHE A 211 1.87 -0.38 24.84
C PHE A 211 2.26 -1.63 25.63
N LEU A 212 2.87 -2.62 25.00
CA LEU A 212 3.27 -3.86 25.65
C LEU A 212 4.34 -3.61 26.72
N ARG A 213 5.30 -2.73 26.45
CA ARG A 213 6.30 -2.31 27.45
C ARG A 213 5.67 -1.65 28.66
N SER A 214 4.69 -0.76 28.47
CA SER A 214 4.02 -0.08 29.57
C SER A 214 3.29 -1.03 30.54
N ARG A 215 2.96 -2.24 30.09
CA ARG A 215 2.31 -3.29 30.91
C ARG A 215 3.30 -4.24 31.59
N SER A 216 4.55 -4.24 31.16
CA SER A 216 5.60 -5.08 31.72
C SER A 216 6.13 -4.45 33.04
N ARG A 217 6.41 -5.29 34.04
CA ARG A 217 7.07 -4.82 35.30
C ARG A 217 8.50 -4.34 35.07
N VAL A 218 9.07 -4.58 33.86
CA VAL A 218 10.41 -4.14 33.44
C VAL A 218 10.38 -2.76 32.76
N ALA A 219 9.29 -2.02 32.90
CA ALA A 219 8.97 -0.77 32.20
C ALA A 219 9.92 0.42 32.45
N ASN A 220 10.91 0.30 33.35
CA ASN A 220 11.82 1.41 33.68
C ASN A 220 13.12 1.47 32.86
N ASP A 221 13.37 0.49 31.98
CA ASP A 221 14.52 0.59 31.09
C ASP A 221 14.18 1.48 29.90
N ALA A 222 15.00 2.50 29.65
CA ALA A 222 14.95 3.29 28.42
C ALA A 222 14.87 2.35 27.20
N LEU A 223 14.22 2.80 26.12
CA LEU A 223 14.28 2.07 24.83
C LEU A 223 15.72 1.60 24.63
N PRO A 224 15.96 0.31 24.31
CA PRO A 224 17.31 -0.19 24.11
C PRO A 224 18.08 0.80 23.26
N GLN A 225 19.26 1.23 23.68
CA GLN A 225 20.05 2.25 22.97
C GLN A 225 20.22 1.94 21.48
N ARG A 226 20.19 0.64 21.12
CA ARG A 226 20.19 0.16 19.72
C ARG A 226 18.95 0.56 18.91
N LEU A 227 17.81 0.83 19.57
CA LEU A 227 16.59 1.34 18.92
C LEU A 227 16.65 2.84 18.73
N VAL A 228 17.31 3.56 19.64
CA VAL A 228 17.39 5.03 19.61
C VAL A 228 18.42 5.52 18.59
N GLN A 229 19.43 4.72 18.30
CA GLN A 229 20.50 5.08 17.36
C GLN A 229 20.09 4.99 15.88
N ASN A 230 19.02 4.24 15.57
CA ASN A 230 18.43 4.18 14.24
C ASN A 230 17.18 5.03 14.22
N ASN A 231 17.12 6.07 13.40
CA ASN A 231 15.93 6.90 13.18
C ASN A 231 14.72 6.12 12.59
N ASP A 232 14.83 4.79 12.42
CA ASP A 232 13.79 3.89 11.91
C ASP A 232 13.39 2.84 12.97
N LEU A 233 12.66 3.31 13.99
CA LEU A 233 12.13 2.45 15.06
C LEU A 233 11.31 1.25 14.58
N PRO A 234 10.41 1.37 13.59
CA PRO A 234 9.65 0.23 13.06
C PRO A 234 10.55 -0.89 12.53
N THR A 235 11.57 -0.53 11.77
CA THR A 235 12.53 -1.51 11.24
C THR A 235 13.34 -2.15 12.36
N ALA A 236 13.79 -1.39 13.35
CA ALA A 236 14.55 -1.92 14.48
C ALA A 236 13.72 -2.89 15.33
N ILE A 237 12.44 -2.58 15.64
CA ILE A 237 11.52 -3.50 16.33
C ILE A 237 11.32 -4.78 15.52
N THR A 238 11.14 -4.66 14.20
CA THR A 238 11.00 -5.81 13.31
C THR A 238 12.24 -6.71 13.36
N MET A 239 13.44 -6.14 13.27
CA MET A 239 14.70 -6.91 13.35
C MET A 239 14.89 -7.61 14.69
N LEU A 240 14.58 -6.95 15.81
CA LEU A 240 14.64 -7.55 17.14
C LEU A 240 13.63 -8.72 17.30
N ALA A 241 12.45 -8.58 16.72
CA ALA A 241 11.45 -9.64 16.72
C ALA A 241 11.91 -10.86 15.91
N LEU A 242 12.42 -10.63 14.69
CA LEU A 242 12.86 -11.70 13.79
C LEU A 242 14.11 -12.41 14.28
N SER A 243 15.05 -11.69 14.91
CA SER A 243 16.26 -12.29 15.51
C SER A 243 16.01 -13.01 16.83
N GLY A 244 14.80 -12.88 17.43
CA GLY A 244 14.48 -13.48 18.71
C GLY A 244 15.11 -12.76 19.93
N MET A 245 15.78 -11.63 19.73
CA MET A 245 16.53 -10.92 20.79
C MET A 245 15.65 -10.12 21.75
N ASP A 246 14.41 -9.81 21.37
CA ASP A 246 13.46 -9.06 22.21
C ASP A 246 12.09 -9.75 22.22
N LYS A 247 11.70 -10.28 23.37
CA LYS A 247 10.40 -10.96 23.52
C LYS A 247 9.22 -10.02 23.35
N THR A 248 9.34 -8.76 23.78
CA THR A 248 8.28 -7.76 23.61
C THR A 248 8.11 -7.41 22.13
N ALA A 249 9.20 -7.28 21.38
CA ALA A 249 9.15 -7.06 19.92
C ALA A 249 8.49 -8.25 19.21
N GLN A 250 8.79 -9.50 19.61
CA GLN A 250 8.11 -10.69 19.05
C GLN A 250 6.60 -10.62 19.27
N VAL A 251 6.16 -10.35 20.51
CA VAL A 251 4.74 -10.24 20.84
C VAL A 251 4.10 -9.06 20.10
N ALA A 252 4.81 -7.94 19.93
CA ALA A 252 4.31 -6.78 19.19
C ALA A 252 4.06 -7.11 17.73
N VAL A 253 4.99 -7.80 17.07
CA VAL A 253 4.84 -8.23 15.68
C VAL A 253 3.72 -9.27 15.54
N ASP A 254 3.60 -10.22 16.47
CA ASP A 254 2.52 -11.20 16.45
C ASP A 254 1.14 -10.57 16.62
N LEU A 255 1.03 -9.58 17.53
CA LEU A 255 -0.21 -8.81 17.73
C LEU A 255 -0.55 -7.96 16.50
N PHE A 256 0.44 -7.31 15.89
CA PHE A 256 0.28 -6.60 14.63
C PHE A 256 -0.28 -7.52 13.54
N ILE A 257 0.31 -8.71 13.35
CA ILE A 257 -0.10 -9.68 12.34
C ILE A 257 -1.53 -10.18 12.61
N ALA A 258 -1.88 -10.46 13.86
CA ALA A 258 -3.23 -10.89 14.22
C ALA A 258 -4.28 -9.80 13.96
N ILE A 259 -4.00 -8.55 14.35
CA ILE A 259 -4.90 -7.42 14.07
C ILE A 259 -5.02 -7.18 12.56
N TYR A 260 -3.92 -7.32 11.82
CA TYR A 260 -3.93 -7.15 10.37
C TYR A 260 -4.81 -8.19 9.68
N GLY A 261 -4.67 -9.48 10.05
CA GLY A 261 -5.54 -10.54 9.57
C GLY A 261 -7.00 -10.31 9.96
N GLY A 262 -7.25 -9.92 11.21
CA GLY A 262 -8.59 -9.58 11.70
C GLY A 262 -9.26 -8.48 10.91
N TYR A 263 -8.52 -7.40 10.62
CA TYR A 263 -9.03 -6.28 9.83
C TYR A 263 -9.27 -6.64 8.36
N ALA A 264 -8.31 -7.32 7.72
CA ALA A 264 -8.51 -7.82 6.36
C ALA A 264 -9.76 -8.72 6.25
N GLY A 265 -10.01 -9.55 7.28
CA GLY A 265 -11.21 -10.36 7.37
C GLY A 265 -12.50 -9.54 7.57
N ASN A 266 -12.46 -8.43 8.31
CA ASN A 266 -13.61 -7.52 8.46
C ASN A 266 -13.95 -6.87 7.11
N LEU A 267 -12.97 -6.40 6.38
CA LEU A 267 -13.15 -5.85 5.04
C LEU A 267 -13.65 -6.93 4.06
N ALA A 268 -13.16 -8.16 4.18
CA ALA A 268 -13.61 -9.28 3.35
C ALA A 268 -15.08 -9.64 3.58
N LEU A 269 -15.60 -9.48 4.79
CA LEU A 269 -17.05 -9.63 5.05
C LEU A 269 -17.88 -8.55 4.36
N VAL A 270 -17.36 -7.33 4.26
CA VAL A 270 -18.08 -6.21 3.62
C VAL A 270 -18.06 -6.33 2.09
N THR A 271 -16.97 -6.85 1.52
CA THR A 271 -16.72 -6.77 0.07
C THR A 271 -16.84 -8.11 -0.65
N LEU A 272 -16.87 -9.23 0.08
CA LEU A 272 -16.91 -10.61 -0.42
C LEU A 272 -15.96 -10.85 -1.60
N PRO A 273 -14.63 -10.65 -1.40
CA PRO A 273 -13.64 -10.61 -2.46
C PRO A 273 -13.20 -12.03 -2.87
N TYR A 274 -14.11 -12.79 -3.44
CA TYR A 274 -13.81 -14.15 -3.93
C TYR A 274 -12.82 -14.18 -5.11
N GLY A 275 -12.57 -13.02 -5.74
CA GLY A 275 -11.51 -12.84 -6.73
C GLY A 275 -10.12 -12.72 -6.09
N GLY A 276 -10.04 -12.56 -4.78
CA GLY A 276 -8.81 -12.57 -3.98
C GLY A 276 -8.65 -11.37 -3.04
N VAL A 277 -8.00 -11.64 -1.91
CA VAL A 277 -7.49 -10.64 -0.96
C VAL A 277 -5.99 -10.54 -1.15
N TYR A 278 -5.50 -9.34 -1.44
CA TYR A 278 -4.10 -9.06 -1.71
C TYR A 278 -3.52 -8.18 -0.60
N ILE A 279 -2.53 -8.71 0.10
CA ILE A 279 -1.84 -8.02 1.19
C ILE A 279 -0.60 -7.36 0.61
N ALA A 280 -0.70 -6.04 0.40
CA ALA A 280 0.34 -5.22 -0.21
C ALA A 280 1.10 -4.37 0.83
N GLY A 281 1.89 -3.42 0.35
CA GLY A 281 2.70 -2.53 1.20
C GLY A 281 4.02 -3.15 1.64
N GLY A 282 4.90 -2.31 2.16
CA GLY A 282 6.29 -2.71 2.42
C GLY A 282 6.52 -3.53 3.69
N ILE A 283 5.51 -3.68 4.57
CA ILE A 283 5.66 -4.40 5.85
C ILE A 283 5.45 -5.90 5.66
N ALA A 284 4.41 -6.31 4.92
CA ALA A 284 4.07 -7.73 4.78
C ALA A 284 5.19 -8.59 4.16
N PRO A 285 5.90 -8.15 3.10
CA PRO A 285 7.05 -8.90 2.58
C PRO A 285 8.18 -9.08 3.60
N LYS A 286 8.44 -8.08 4.44
CA LYS A 286 9.48 -8.15 5.49
C LYS A 286 9.11 -9.11 6.62
N LEU A 287 7.83 -9.34 6.85
CA LEU A 287 7.29 -10.22 7.89
C LEU A 287 6.78 -11.56 7.34
N ILE A 288 7.08 -11.91 6.10
CA ILE A 288 6.45 -13.04 5.39
C ILE A 288 6.58 -14.36 6.16
N GLU A 289 7.72 -14.66 6.75
CA GLU A 289 7.93 -15.89 7.53
C GLU A 289 7.01 -15.94 8.77
N ARG A 290 6.86 -14.81 9.49
CA ARG A 290 5.97 -14.70 10.65
C ARG A 290 4.50 -14.74 10.25
N ILE A 291 4.13 -14.13 9.13
CA ILE A 291 2.77 -14.16 8.58
C ILE A 291 2.40 -15.60 8.19
N ASN A 292 3.33 -16.33 7.55
CA ASN A 292 3.15 -17.75 7.18
C ASN A 292 3.02 -18.69 8.38
N ALA A 293 3.42 -18.27 9.59
CA ALA A 293 3.18 -19.04 10.82
C ALA A 293 1.67 -19.16 11.19
N GLY A 294 0.79 -18.54 10.38
CA GLY A 294 -0.66 -18.74 10.40
C GLY A 294 -1.42 -17.80 11.33
N GLY A 295 -0.76 -16.89 12.05
CA GLY A 295 -1.42 -15.89 12.92
C GLY A 295 -2.38 -14.99 12.16
N PHE A 296 -1.97 -14.56 10.97
CA PHE A 296 -2.78 -13.74 10.07
C PHE A 296 -4.06 -14.47 9.62
N ILE A 297 -3.92 -15.67 9.07
CA ILE A 297 -5.05 -16.45 8.51
C ILE A 297 -6.02 -16.88 9.62
N ARG A 298 -5.52 -17.29 10.78
CA ARG A 298 -6.41 -17.59 11.92
C ARG A 298 -7.29 -16.40 12.29
N ALA A 299 -6.72 -15.19 12.37
CA ALA A 299 -7.47 -13.98 12.68
C ALA A 299 -8.39 -13.54 11.53
N PHE A 300 -7.95 -13.72 10.27
CA PHE A 300 -8.74 -13.45 9.07
C PHE A 300 -10.03 -14.27 9.04
N ILE A 301 -9.93 -15.58 9.28
CA ILE A 301 -11.05 -16.52 9.24
C ILE A 301 -11.96 -16.39 10.48
N ASN A 302 -11.43 -15.95 11.61
CA ASN A 302 -12.20 -15.88 12.87
C ASN A 302 -13.33 -14.84 12.80
N LYS A 303 -14.45 -15.22 12.19
CA LYS A 303 -15.64 -14.39 11.97
C LYS A 303 -16.93 -15.09 12.44
N GLY A 304 -16.81 -15.97 13.43
CA GLY A 304 -17.97 -16.67 14.02
C GLY A 304 -18.75 -17.45 12.96
N ALA A 305 -20.05 -17.23 12.88
CA ALA A 305 -20.92 -17.92 11.94
C ALA A 305 -20.54 -17.72 10.45
N MET A 306 -19.80 -16.64 10.13
CA MET A 306 -19.41 -16.30 8.75
C MET A 306 -18.01 -16.83 8.38
N SER A 307 -17.29 -17.52 9.27
CA SER A 307 -15.94 -18.04 9.00
C SER A 307 -15.86 -18.87 7.72
N HIS A 308 -16.87 -19.69 7.43
CA HIS A 308 -16.96 -20.54 6.25
C HIS A 308 -16.92 -19.78 4.90
N LEU A 309 -17.25 -18.48 4.89
CA LEU A 309 -17.13 -17.63 3.69
C LEU A 309 -15.66 -17.27 3.44
N LEU A 310 -14.95 -16.89 4.52
CA LEU A 310 -13.56 -16.45 4.43
C LEU A 310 -12.62 -17.61 4.11
N GLU A 311 -12.93 -18.84 4.53
CA GLU A 311 -12.18 -20.05 4.20
C GLU A 311 -12.14 -20.35 2.69
N LYS A 312 -13.04 -19.77 1.91
CA LYS A 312 -13.13 -19.93 0.45
C LYS A 312 -12.39 -18.84 -0.33
N MET A 313 -11.97 -17.76 0.33
CA MET A 313 -11.35 -16.62 -0.35
C MET A 313 -9.84 -16.86 -0.50
N PRO A 314 -9.25 -16.65 -1.70
CA PRO A 314 -7.79 -16.68 -1.82
C PRO A 314 -7.18 -15.47 -1.13
N VAL A 315 -6.09 -15.69 -0.36
CA VAL A 315 -5.36 -14.62 0.33
C VAL A 315 -3.89 -14.71 -0.05
N ARG A 316 -3.33 -13.61 -0.56
CA ARG A 316 -1.98 -13.55 -1.12
C ARG A 316 -1.22 -12.34 -0.65
N VAL A 317 0.07 -12.50 -0.38
CA VAL A 317 0.98 -11.37 -0.14
C VAL A 317 1.62 -10.96 -1.45
N VAL A 318 1.61 -9.65 -1.73
CA VAL A 318 2.28 -9.05 -2.88
C VAL A 318 3.74 -8.81 -2.51
N MET A 319 4.65 -9.50 -3.21
CA MET A 319 6.09 -9.42 -2.96
C MET A 319 6.79 -8.38 -3.85
N ASN A 320 6.16 -7.98 -4.97
CA ASN A 320 6.75 -7.03 -5.90
C ASN A 320 6.60 -5.59 -5.40
N PRO A 321 7.71 -4.88 -5.07
CA PRO A 321 7.66 -3.52 -4.54
C PRO A 321 7.27 -2.46 -5.59
N LYS A 322 7.20 -2.82 -6.87
CA LYS A 322 6.84 -1.92 -7.97
C LYS A 322 5.36 -2.03 -8.37
N VAL A 323 4.54 -2.73 -7.59
CA VAL A 323 3.13 -2.97 -7.92
C VAL A 323 2.36 -1.66 -8.18
N GLY A 324 2.63 -0.59 -7.41
CA GLY A 324 2.03 0.74 -7.62
C GLY A 324 2.42 1.33 -8.98
N LEU A 325 3.72 1.31 -9.32
CA LEU A 325 4.22 1.79 -10.61
C LEU A 325 3.64 0.98 -11.79
N MET A 326 3.60 -0.35 -11.66
CA MET A 326 2.97 -1.23 -12.67
C MET A 326 1.50 -0.89 -12.87
N GLY A 327 0.79 -0.58 -11.79
CA GLY A 327 -0.62 -0.20 -11.85
C GLY A 327 -0.84 1.17 -12.46
N ALA A 328 0.00 2.15 -12.15
CA ALA A 328 -0.04 3.45 -12.80
C ALA A 328 0.20 3.31 -14.32
N ALA A 329 1.15 2.46 -14.74
CA ALA A 329 1.41 2.19 -16.15
C ALA A 329 0.21 1.51 -16.84
N LEU A 330 -0.42 0.53 -16.19
CA LEU A 330 -1.62 -0.12 -16.72
C LEU A 330 -2.82 0.84 -16.79
N ALA A 331 -2.99 1.71 -15.77
CA ALA A 331 -4.03 2.72 -15.78
C ALA A 331 -3.84 3.74 -16.92
N ALA A 332 -2.59 4.17 -17.18
CA ALA A 332 -2.27 5.01 -18.32
C ALA A 332 -2.58 4.33 -19.65
N ALA A 333 -2.28 3.02 -19.78
CA ALA A 333 -2.55 2.25 -20.99
C ALA A 333 -4.06 2.04 -21.28
N ARG A 334 -4.92 2.30 -20.32
CA ARG A 334 -6.39 2.19 -20.43
C ARG A 334 -7.08 3.53 -20.75
N LEU A 335 -6.33 4.65 -20.81
CA LEU A 335 -6.83 5.97 -21.22
C LEU A 335 -6.98 6.07 -22.74
#